data_45e76fc2205fdf9a6c9041565e00a3c8
#
_entry.id   45e76fc2205fdf9a6c9041565e00a3c8
#
_cell.length_a   1.000
_cell.length_b   1.000
_cell.length_c   1.000
_cell.angle_alpha   90.00
_cell.angle_beta   90.00
_cell.angle_gamma   90.00
#
_symmetry.space_group_name_H-M   'P 1'
#
loop_
_entity.id
_entity.type
_entity.pdbx_description
1 polymer ?
#
loop_
_entity_poly.entity_id
_entity_poly.type
_entity_poly.pdbx_seq_one_letter_code
_entity_poly.pdbx_strand_id
1 'polypeptide(L)'
;MIGPPERATLVSVCGTFVPEGNAGVIADAIVGELEAIGRPKLLADLRLFLRLIETRAVNVVLVGRPVRFSDLAQDGREAYLRRWADSRIPLLRSGFQAVKRLSLFIAYARPEAGAAKLLPETGYSRPDPLALPERPLAIASLAVRDGETLGCDVCVVGSGAGGAVAAFEAANAGRSVIVLERGPGWSEPDLVPRESEGSARLFWDRGLAATVDLGVVLFAGRALGGGTVVNWMTSLRLPDDIRAEWEALGADGMGAELDEHYAAVEERIEVNTDETVQNAQNAALARGLDALGKPWSVIPRNARGCGDCGHCGYGCRAGAKRSSARTYLTDAVARGARVLTDCEARTITTTNGVVTGVTAVAGDRHISVRADRVVLAGGAIGTPALLLRSGLGGPAAGRRLFLHPVPAVFARYPEPIRMWSGVPQSVVSDAFARLDGTYGFRLEVPPVLPGVAAAGIVWRSAAHHRETMRALDRFAAFIPIVRDREPGRVRVDRDGAALVSYAVRGADAAMCVRAIVESAKVHLAAGALAVRTFHTRPIVIEPGGDTTAFAAAVRSRGVAANTVGMFSAHQMGTAGMGSGSASVSDPDGAVRGTRGLHVADASAFPNASGVNPMLTVMALARRNARRMLRV
;
A
#
# COMPACT_ATOMS: atom_id res chain seq x y z
N MET A 1 14.88 -0.76 -23.88
CA MET A 1 14.09 -1.90 -24.40
C MET A 1 14.77 -3.22 -24.03
N ILE A 2 14.00 -4.27 -23.76
CA ILE A 2 14.46 -5.64 -23.59
C ILE A 2 14.69 -6.23 -24.98
N GLY A 3 15.91 -6.75 -25.25
CA GLY A 3 16.24 -7.35 -26.55
C GLY A 3 15.78 -8.81 -26.67
N PRO A 4 15.85 -9.41 -27.89
CA PRO A 4 15.42 -10.81 -28.09
C PRO A 4 16.12 -11.83 -27.18
N PRO A 5 17.45 -11.74 -26.88
CA PRO A 5 18.10 -12.66 -25.96
C PRO A 5 17.58 -12.54 -24.52
N GLU A 6 17.44 -11.32 -24.03
CA GLU A 6 16.92 -11.09 -22.66
C GLU A 6 15.45 -11.53 -22.54
N ARG A 7 14.64 -11.33 -23.61
CA ARG A 7 13.26 -11.83 -23.65
C ARG A 7 13.23 -13.36 -23.57
N ALA A 8 14.06 -14.06 -24.33
CA ALA A 8 14.14 -15.53 -24.28
C ALA A 8 14.52 -16.04 -22.86
N THR A 9 15.46 -15.36 -22.22
CA THR A 9 15.82 -15.65 -20.82
C THR A 9 14.65 -15.41 -19.88
N LEU A 10 13.92 -14.30 -20.04
CA LEU A 10 12.75 -13.99 -19.22
C LEU A 10 11.65 -15.04 -19.39
N VAL A 11 11.40 -15.52 -20.62
CA VAL A 11 10.48 -16.64 -20.89
C VAL A 11 10.92 -17.90 -20.12
N SER A 12 12.21 -18.22 -20.11
CA SER A 12 12.74 -19.37 -19.35
C SER A 12 12.54 -19.19 -17.84
N VAL A 13 12.72 -17.98 -17.32
CA VAL A 13 12.46 -17.64 -15.91
C VAL A 13 10.98 -17.80 -15.58
N CYS A 14 10.08 -17.22 -16.38
CA CYS A 14 8.62 -17.32 -16.19
C CYS A 14 8.14 -18.77 -16.24
N GLY A 15 8.62 -19.56 -17.23
CA GLY A 15 8.31 -20.98 -17.35
C GLY A 15 8.84 -21.82 -16.18
N THR A 16 9.91 -21.38 -15.51
CA THR A 16 10.39 -22.04 -14.29
C THR A 16 9.45 -21.85 -13.11
N PHE A 17 8.88 -20.64 -12.96
CA PHE A 17 7.91 -20.36 -11.90
C PHE A 17 6.54 -21.00 -12.16
N VAL A 18 6.10 -21.03 -13.41
CA VAL A 18 4.74 -21.44 -13.82
C VAL A 18 4.82 -22.28 -15.11
N PRO A 19 5.24 -23.54 -15.04
CA PRO A 19 5.37 -24.41 -16.23
C PRO A 19 4.05 -24.61 -16.98
N GLU A 20 2.92 -24.53 -16.26
CA GLU A 20 1.58 -24.70 -16.82
C GLU A 20 1.00 -23.42 -17.44
N GLY A 21 1.64 -22.27 -17.21
CA GLY A 21 1.25 -20.97 -17.76
C GLY A 21 1.83 -20.74 -19.16
N ASN A 22 1.39 -19.65 -19.78
CA ASN A 22 1.99 -19.19 -21.02
C ASN A 22 3.19 -18.28 -20.72
N ALA A 23 4.38 -18.87 -20.62
CA ALA A 23 5.60 -18.17 -20.25
C ALA A 23 5.93 -16.97 -21.17
N GLY A 24 5.62 -17.08 -22.48
CA GLY A 24 5.81 -15.99 -23.42
C GLY A 24 4.90 -14.78 -23.11
N VAL A 25 3.62 -15.03 -22.91
CA VAL A 25 2.64 -13.99 -22.53
C VAL A 25 2.97 -13.38 -21.17
N ILE A 26 3.41 -14.19 -20.20
CA ILE A 26 3.85 -13.68 -18.89
C ILE A 26 5.05 -12.73 -19.06
N ALA A 27 6.05 -13.13 -19.85
CA ALA A 27 7.25 -12.33 -20.09
C ALA A 27 6.92 -10.99 -20.78
N ASP A 28 6.09 -11.02 -21.81
CA ASP A 28 5.66 -9.81 -22.53
C ASP A 28 4.82 -8.89 -21.63
N ALA A 29 3.96 -9.46 -20.79
CA ALA A 29 3.18 -8.70 -19.84
C ALA A 29 4.06 -8.04 -18.76
N ILE A 30 5.12 -8.71 -18.27
CA ILE A 30 6.09 -8.11 -17.34
C ILE A 30 6.75 -6.88 -17.99
N VAL A 31 7.22 -7.01 -19.22
CA VAL A 31 7.87 -5.91 -19.94
C VAL A 31 6.89 -4.74 -20.12
N GLY A 32 5.67 -5.03 -20.58
CA GLY A 32 4.63 -4.02 -20.78
C GLY A 32 4.24 -3.29 -19.50
N GLU A 33 4.13 -3.98 -18.35
CA GLU A 33 3.86 -3.33 -17.06
C GLU A 33 5.00 -2.39 -16.64
N LEU A 34 6.26 -2.83 -16.79
CA LEU A 34 7.41 -1.99 -16.44
C LEU A 34 7.57 -0.77 -17.38
N GLU A 35 7.26 -0.93 -18.66
CA GLU A 35 7.20 0.19 -19.64
C GLU A 35 6.10 1.18 -19.28
N ALA A 36 4.91 0.69 -18.93
CA ALA A 36 3.77 1.52 -18.57
C ALA A 36 3.96 2.30 -17.25
N ILE A 37 4.85 1.84 -16.35
CA ILE A 37 5.27 2.61 -15.17
C ILE A 37 6.09 3.86 -15.58
N GLY A 38 6.76 3.81 -16.72
CA GLY A 38 7.53 4.94 -17.26
C GLY A 38 8.84 5.23 -16.51
N ARG A 39 9.45 4.21 -15.87
CA ARG A 39 10.76 4.32 -15.18
C ARG A 39 11.83 3.51 -15.90
N PRO A 40 12.69 4.13 -16.73
CA PRO A 40 13.70 3.40 -17.52
C PRO A 40 14.63 2.51 -16.68
N LYS A 41 14.90 2.92 -15.43
CA LYS A 41 15.74 2.15 -14.50
C LYS A 41 15.18 0.75 -14.21
N LEU A 42 13.87 0.56 -14.11
CA LEU A 42 13.26 -0.75 -13.83
C LEU A 42 13.57 -1.75 -14.93
N LEU A 43 13.47 -1.32 -16.19
CA LEU A 43 13.84 -2.15 -17.34
C LEU A 43 15.36 -2.40 -17.42
N ALA A 44 16.17 -1.41 -17.06
CA ALA A 44 17.62 -1.57 -17.00
C ALA A 44 18.03 -2.57 -15.92
N ASP A 45 17.42 -2.52 -14.74
CA ASP A 45 17.66 -3.45 -13.64
C ASP A 45 17.20 -4.88 -14.03
N LEU A 46 16.04 -5.03 -14.67
CA LEU A 46 15.59 -6.33 -15.21
C LEU A 46 16.57 -6.88 -16.25
N ARG A 47 17.01 -6.05 -17.20
CA ARG A 47 18.00 -6.45 -18.23
C ARG A 47 19.30 -6.92 -17.58
N LEU A 48 19.82 -6.17 -16.60
CA LEU A 48 21.03 -6.55 -15.88
C LEU A 48 20.86 -7.92 -15.20
N PHE A 49 19.74 -8.14 -14.51
CA PHE A 49 19.42 -9.43 -13.91
C PHE A 49 19.44 -10.56 -14.93
N LEU A 50 18.74 -10.40 -16.07
CA LEU A 50 18.64 -11.43 -17.10
C LEU A 50 20.01 -11.76 -17.73
N ARG A 51 20.87 -10.76 -17.94
CA ARG A 51 22.24 -10.96 -18.42
C ARG A 51 23.12 -11.69 -17.41
N LEU A 52 23.00 -11.35 -16.13
CA LEU A 52 23.77 -11.99 -15.07
C LEU A 52 23.48 -13.49 -14.97
N ILE A 53 22.22 -13.91 -15.03
CA ILE A 53 21.87 -15.34 -14.93
C ILE A 53 22.28 -16.16 -16.16
N GLU A 54 22.50 -15.51 -17.31
CA GLU A 54 22.99 -16.17 -18.54
C GLU A 54 24.53 -16.17 -18.64
N THR A 55 25.24 -15.43 -17.78
CA THR A 55 26.69 -15.30 -17.87
C THR A 55 27.38 -16.49 -17.21
N ARG A 56 28.03 -17.37 -18.02
CA ARG A 56 28.73 -18.60 -17.55
C ARG A 56 29.75 -18.31 -16.46
N ALA A 57 30.59 -17.27 -16.61
CA ALA A 57 31.60 -16.89 -15.62
C ALA A 57 30.98 -16.52 -14.28
N VAL A 58 29.88 -15.74 -14.28
CA VAL A 58 29.13 -15.41 -13.07
C VAL A 58 28.57 -16.67 -12.41
N ASN A 59 28.08 -17.61 -13.22
CA ASN A 59 27.49 -18.85 -12.74
C ASN A 59 28.50 -19.83 -12.15
N VAL A 60 29.79 -19.78 -12.54
CA VAL A 60 30.84 -20.50 -11.81
C VAL A 60 30.88 -20.06 -10.35
N VAL A 61 30.82 -18.76 -10.09
CA VAL A 61 30.87 -18.20 -8.73
C VAL A 61 29.55 -18.45 -7.97
N LEU A 62 28.41 -18.28 -8.62
CA LEU A 62 27.10 -18.36 -7.98
C LEU A 62 26.57 -19.78 -7.79
N VAL A 63 26.87 -20.68 -8.72
CA VAL A 63 26.33 -22.06 -8.73
C VAL A 63 27.39 -23.16 -8.88
N GLY A 64 28.67 -22.79 -9.00
CA GLY A 64 29.80 -23.73 -9.09
C GLY A 64 29.96 -24.40 -10.46
N ARG A 65 29.28 -23.90 -11.52
CA ARG A 65 29.30 -24.49 -12.87
C ARG A 65 29.24 -23.41 -13.96
N PRO A 66 29.95 -23.54 -15.09
CA PRO A 66 29.92 -22.60 -16.21
C PRO A 66 28.69 -22.85 -17.13
N VAL A 67 27.49 -22.75 -16.60
CA VAL A 67 26.22 -23.00 -17.30
C VAL A 67 25.47 -21.70 -17.55
N ARG A 68 24.63 -21.67 -18.60
CA ARG A 68 23.60 -20.64 -18.75
C ARG A 68 22.33 -21.09 -18.03
N PHE A 69 21.55 -20.17 -17.50
CA PHE A 69 20.27 -20.49 -16.85
C PHE A 69 19.31 -21.19 -17.84
N SER A 70 19.23 -20.67 -19.08
CA SER A 70 18.36 -21.22 -20.12
C SER A 70 18.73 -22.66 -20.55
N ASP A 71 19.99 -23.07 -20.41
CA ASP A 71 20.47 -24.42 -20.77
C ASP A 71 20.09 -25.49 -19.72
N LEU A 72 19.63 -25.07 -18.53
CA LEU A 72 19.29 -25.99 -17.44
C LEU A 72 17.88 -26.60 -17.65
N ALA A 73 17.72 -27.86 -17.26
CA ALA A 73 16.43 -28.50 -17.11
C ALA A 73 15.62 -27.83 -15.96
N GLN A 74 14.31 -28.09 -15.87
CA GLN A 74 13.39 -27.47 -14.89
C GLN A 74 13.95 -27.54 -13.46
N ASP A 75 14.34 -28.73 -12.98
CA ASP A 75 14.86 -28.90 -11.62
C ASP A 75 16.15 -28.11 -11.38
N GLY A 76 17.01 -28.02 -12.41
CA GLY A 76 18.23 -27.22 -12.39
C GLY A 76 17.93 -25.72 -12.28
N ARG A 77 16.99 -25.22 -13.05
CA ARG A 77 16.50 -23.81 -12.99
C ARG A 77 15.88 -23.50 -11.63
N GLU A 78 15.06 -24.39 -11.10
CA GLU A 78 14.48 -24.24 -9.76
C GLU A 78 15.54 -24.21 -8.67
N ALA A 79 16.53 -25.13 -8.72
CA ALA A 79 17.65 -25.15 -7.78
C ALA A 79 18.48 -23.86 -7.86
N TYR A 80 18.69 -23.33 -9.08
CA TYR A 80 19.37 -22.06 -9.31
C TYR A 80 18.62 -20.89 -8.65
N LEU A 81 17.31 -20.76 -8.88
CA LEU A 81 16.48 -19.68 -8.31
C LEU A 81 16.39 -19.78 -6.78
N ARG A 82 16.34 -21.00 -6.20
CA ARG A 82 16.40 -21.21 -4.75
C ARG A 82 17.71 -20.71 -4.14
N ARG A 83 18.85 -20.89 -4.81
CA ARG A 83 20.14 -20.35 -4.34
C ARG A 83 20.12 -18.82 -4.27
N TRP A 84 19.45 -18.17 -5.22
CA TRP A 84 19.26 -16.71 -5.19
C TRP A 84 18.33 -16.28 -4.06
N ALA A 85 17.21 -16.97 -3.90
CA ALA A 85 16.26 -16.71 -2.81
C ALA A 85 16.92 -16.80 -1.41
N ASP A 86 17.81 -17.76 -1.24
CA ASP A 86 18.47 -18.09 0.03
C ASP A 86 19.87 -17.45 0.18
N SER A 87 20.29 -16.63 -0.78
CA SER A 87 21.63 -16.01 -0.80
C SER A 87 21.85 -15.02 0.36
N ARG A 88 23.08 -14.94 0.84
CA ARG A 88 23.52 -13.89 1.77
C ARG A 88 23.64 -12.52 1.10
N ILE A 89 23.77 -12.47 -0.24
CA ILE A 89 23.91 -11.26 -1.03
C ILE A 89 22.51 -10.63 -1.24
N PRO A 90 22.24 -9.42 -0.72
CA PRO A 90 20.91 -8.80 -0.82
C PRO A 90 20.41 -8.63 -2.26
N LEU A 91 21.30 -8.26 -3.19
CA LEU A 91 20.96 -8.06 -4.60
C LEU A 91 20.38 -9.32 -5.27
N LEU A 92 20.91 -10.51 -4.94
CA LEU A 92 20.40 -11.77 -5.49
C LEU A 92 19.01 -12.08 -4.96
N ARG A 93 18.78 -11.85 -3.65
CA ARG A 93 17.44 -12.01 -3.06
C ARG A 93 16.43 -11.03 -3.68
N SER A 94 16.83 -9.76 -3.88
CA SER A 94 15.97 -8.74 -4.52
C SER A 94 15.62 -9.15 -5.95
N GLY A 95 16.59 -9.58 -6.75
CA GLY A 95 16.36 -10.06 -8.11
C GLY A 95 15.40 -11.26 -8.17
N PHE A 96 15.59 -12.24 -7.29
CA PHE A 96 14.67 -13.38 -7.17
C PHE A 96 13.24 -12.91 -6.83
N GLN A 97 13.08 -12.05 -5.82
CA GLN A 97 11.77 -11.58 -5.39
C GLN A 97 11.06 -10.78 -6.49
N ALA A 98 11.80 -9.96 -7.24
CA ALA A 98 11.24 -9.19 -8.35
C ALA A 98 10.61 -10.12 -9.40
N VAL A 99 11.40 -11.03 -9.96
CA VAL A 99 10.90 -11.91 -11.03
C VAL A 99 9.86 -12.91 -10.54
N LYS A 100 10.00 -13.42 -9.30
CA LYS A 100 9.01 -14.29 -8.68
C LYS A 100 7.64 -13.60 -8.57
N ARG A 101 7.61 -12.41 -7.94
CA ARG A 101 6.37 -11.67 -7.71
C ARG A 101 5.67 -11.30 -9.01
N LEU A 102 6.42 -10.81 -9.99
CA LEU A 102 5.89 -10.44 -11.31
C LEU A 102 5.34 -11.66 -12.06
N SER A 103 6.13 -12.73 -12.17
CA SER A 103 5.71 -13.93 -12.91
C SER A 103 4.46 -14.57 -12.31
N LEU A 104 4.42 -14.74 -10.98
CA LEU A 104 3.32 -15.39 -10.30
C LEU A 104 2.07 -14.51 -10.24
N PHE A 105 2.21 -13.20 -9.99
CA PHE A 105 1.07 -12.29 -10.04
C PHE A 105 0.39 -12.31 -11.40
N ILE A 106 1.16 -12.12 -12.47
CA ILE A 106 0.62 -12.08 -13.84
C ILE A 106 -0.01 -13.41 -14.23
N ALA A 107 0.63 -14.54 -13.89
CA ALA A 107 0.11 -15.87 -14.21
C ALA A 107 -1.27 -16.15 -13.60
N TYR A 108 -1.51 -15.68 -12.38
CA TYR A 108 -2.77 -15.88 -11.67
C TYR A 108 -3.78 -14.73 -11.85
N ALA A 109 -3.34 -13.54 -12.27
CA ALA A 109 -4.20 -12.38 -12.42
C ALA A 109 -4.70 -12.15 -13.87
N ARG A 110 -4.03 -12.73 -14.89
CA ARG A 110 -4.37 -12.55 -16.32
C ARG A 110 -4.82 -13.87 -16.98
N PRO A 111 -6.04 -13.92 -17.57
CA PRO A 111 -6.57 -15.12 -18.21
C PRO A 111 -5.62 -15.69 -19.27
N GLU A 112 -5.11 -14.85 -20.16
CA GLU A 112 -4.23 -15.22 -21.28
C GLU A 112 -2.85 -15.72 -20.85
N ALA A 113 -2.39 -15.33 -19.64
CA ALA A 113 -1.10 -15.74 -19.08
C ALA A 113 -1.16 -17.10 -18.37
N GLY A 114 -2.34 -17.51 -17.93
CA GLY A 114 -2.51 -18.77 -17.21
C GLY A 114 -3.70 -18.79 -16.24
N ALA A 115 -4.24 -17.63 -15.86
CA ALA A 115 -5.30 -17.56 -14.85
C ALA A 115 -6.56 -18.34 -15.26
N ALA A 116 -6.90 -18.40 -16.53
CA ALA A 116 -8.04 -19.18 -17.02
C ALA A 116 -7.96 -20.67 -16.63
N LYS A 117 -6.73 -21.22 -16.58
CA LYS A 117 -6.45 -22.60 -16.20
C LYS A 117 -6.19 -22.76 -14.69
N LEU A 118 -5.46 -21.81 -14.10
CA LEU A 118 -4.94 -21.93 -12.74
C LEU A 118 -5.95 -21.49 -11.67
N LEU A 119 -6.78 -20.49 -11.93
CA LEU A 119 -7.74 -19.98 -10.94
C LEU A 119 -8.79 -21.03 -10.51
N PRO A 120 -9.39 -21.82 -11.40
CA PRO A 120 -10.35 -22.84 -10.97
C PRO A 120 -9.76 -23.85 -9.97
N GLU A 121 -8.46 -24.14 -10.09
CA GLU A 121 -7.77 -25.06 -9.18
C GLU A 121 -7.62 -24.50 -7.75
N THR A 122 -7.71 -23.19 -7.56
CA THR A 122 -7.59 -22.52 -6.24
C THR A 122 -8.90 -22.50 -5.45
N GLY A 123 -10.01 -22.95 -6.03
CA GLY A 123 -11.35 -22.78 -5.47
C GLY A 123 -11.89 -21.35 -5.56
N TYR A 124 -11.17 -20.46 -6.25
CA TYR A 124 -11.60 -19.06 -6.43
C TYR A 124 -12.80 -18.98 -7.39
N SER A 125 -13.87 -18.42 -6.89
CA SER A 125 -14.99 -17.92 -7.70
C SER A 125 -14.99 -16.40 -7.65
N ARG A 126 -15.13 -15.75 -8.82
CA ARG A 126 -15.39 -14.31 -8.82
C ARG A 126 -16.72 -14.06 -8.13
N PRO A 127 -16.84 -13.00 -7.32
CA PRO A 127 -18.14 -12.60 -6.85
C PRO A 127 -19.02 -12.19 -8.04
N ASP A 128 -20.31 -12.44 -7.92
CA ASP A 128 -21.28 -11.94 -8.89
C ASP A 128 -21.17 -10.42 -8.99
N PRO A 129 -21.38 -9.84 -10.18
CA PRO A 129 -21.38 -8.41 -10.33
C PRO A 129 -22.46 -7.81 -9.44
N LEU A 130 -22.06 -7.03 -8.43
CA LEU A 130 -23.01 -6.27 -7.63
C LEU A 130 -23.72 -5.23 -8.50
N ALA A 131 -24.97 -4.95 -8.18
CA ALA A 131 -25.74 -3.90 -8.82
C ALA A 131 -24.97 -2.55 -8.71
N LEU A 132 -25.02 -1.77 -9.77
CA LEU A 132 -24.49 -0.41 -9.74
C LEU A 132 -25.37 0.47 -8.84
N PRO A 133 -24.81 1.51 -8.21
CA PRO A 133 -25.60 2.45 -7.45
C PRO A 133 -26.54 3.24 -8.37
N GLU A 134 -27.69 3.65 -7.87
CA GLU A 134 -28.65 4.50 -8.61
C GLU A 134 -27.98 5.78 -9.14
N ARG A 135 -27.04 6.32 -8.38
CA ARG A 135 -26.24 7.51 -8.74
C ARG A 135 -24.76 7.17 -8.74
N PRO A 136 -24.22 6.74 -9.87
CA PRO A 136 -22.78 6.54 -10.05
C PRO A 136 -22.01 7.84 -9.80
N LEU A 137 -20.75 7.73 -9.42
CA LEU A 137 -19.86 8.88 -9.27
C LEU A 137 -19.71 9.61 -10.61
N ALA A 138 -19.99 10.90 -10.62
CA ALA A 138 -19.96 11.74 -11.80
C ALA A 138 -19.14 13.02 -11.54
N ILE A 139 -17.82 12.87 -11.34
CA ILE A 139 -16.89 14.02 -11.26
C ILE A 139 -16.17 14.13 -12.58
N ALA A 140 -16.53 15.17 -13.35
CA ALA A 140 -15.88 15.46 -14.62
C ALA A 140 -14.49 16.09 -14.39
N SER A 141 -13.50 15.62 -15.13
CA SER A 141 -12.20 16.29 -15.20
C SER A 141 -12.29 17.56 -16.03
N LEU A 142 -11.73 18.65 -15.53
CA LEU A 142 -11.63 19.92 -16.27
C LEU A 142 -10.78 19.70 -17.52
N ALA A 143 -11.29 20.12 -18.67
CA ALA A 143 -10.52 20.12 -19.91
C ALA A 143 -9.53 21.29 -19.90
N VAL A 144 -8.28 21.03 -20.29
CA VAL A 144 -7.21 22.04 -20.34
C VAL A 144 -6.46 21.98 -21.67
N ARG A 145 -5.83 23.09 -22.06
CA ARG A 145 -4.96 23.21 -23.23
C ARG A 145 -3.50 23.21 -22.81
N ASP A 146 -2.61 22.86 -23.74
CA ASP A 146 -1.17 23.02 -23.51
C ASP A 146 -0.81 24.50 -23.30
N GLY A 147 0.06 24.79 -22.33
CA GLY A 147 0.44 26.15 -21.94
C GLY A 147 -0.61 26.93 -21.14
N GLU A 148 -1.78 26.35 -20.83
CA GLU A 148 -2.84 27.04 -20.13
C GLU A 148 -2.47 27.39 -18.68
N THR A 149 -2.87 28.61 -18.26
CA THR A 149 -2.76 29.05 -16.89
C THR A 149 -4.15 29.20 -16.27
N LEU A 150 -4.44 28.39 -15.27
CA LEU A 150 -5.65 28.44 -14.46
C LEU A 150 -5.46 29.32 -13.23
N GLY A 151 -6.56 29.84 -12.65
CA GLY A 151 -6.54 30.60 -11.40
C GLY A 151 -7.53 30.07 -10.38
N CYS A 152 -7.16 30.12 -9.08
CA CYS A 152 -8.01 29.81 -7.94
C CYS A 152 -7.42 30.42 -6.65
N ASP A 153 -8.24 30.50 -5.58
CA ASP A 153 -7.76 30.90 -4.25
C ASP A 153 -6.94 29.76 -3.61
N VAL A 154 -7.40 28.50 -3.78
CA VAL A 154 -6.77 27.33 -3.17
C VAL A 154 -6.54 26.23 -4.21
N CYS A 155 -5.29 25.86 -4.42
CA CYS A 155 -4.91 24.69 -5.22
C CYS A 155 -4.61 23.50 -4.29
N VAL A 156 -5.35 22.40 -4.43
CA VAL A 156 -5.16 21.17 -3.67
C VAL A 156 -4.46 20.13 -4.53
N VAL A 157 -3.30 19.63 -4.11
CA VAL A 157 -2.51 18.63 -4.82
C VAL A 157 -2.76 17.24 -4.23
N GLY A 158 -3.58 16.45 -4.88
CA GLY A 158 -4.06 15.13 -4.47
C GLY A 158 -5.50 15.15 -3.95
N SER A 159 -6.30 14.18 -4.39
CA SER A 159 -7.73 14.04 -4.06
C SER A 159 -8.01 12.97 -2.98
N GLY A 160 -6.95 12.45 -2.32
CA GLY A 160 -7.07 11.43 -1.30
C GLY A 160 -7.81 11.87 -0.04
N ALA A 161 -7.68 11.09 1.04
CA ALA A 161 -8.39 11.30 2.31
C ALA A 161 -8.33 12.76 2.80
N GLY A 162 -7.14 13.34 2.87
CA GLY A 162 -6.98 14.72 3.36
C GLY A 162 -7.30 15.79 2.33
N GLY A 163 -6.89 15.56 1.06
CA GLY A 163 -7.09 16.55 0.00
C GLY A 163 -8.55 16.83 -0.31
N ALA A 164 -9.38 15.79 -0.33
CA ALA A 164 -10.84 15.96 -0.53
C ALA A 164 -11.48 16.76 0.62
N VAL A 165 -11.07 16.50 1.86
CA VAL A 165 -11.53 17.25 3.03
C VAL A 165 -11.09 18.72 2.94
N ALA A 166 -9.82 18.99 2.62
CA ALA A 166 -9.31 20.35 2.47
C ALA A 166 -10.00 21.11 1.33
N ALA A 167 -10.25 20.44 0.20
CA ALA A 167 -11.00 21.01 -0.92
C ALA A 167 -12.43 21.37 -0.53
N PHE A 168 -13.11 20.49 0.22
CA PHE A 168 -14.45 20.76 0.73
C PHE A 168 -14.50 21.94 1.70
N GLU A 169 -13.63 21.98 2.72
CA GLU A 169 -13.60 23.06 3.69
C GLU A 169 -13.31 24.41 3.01
N ALA A 170 -12.41 24.45 2.02
CA ALA A 170 -12.12 25.66 1.25
C ALA A 170 -13.31 26.10 0.39
N ALA A 171 -13.92 25.19 -0.37
CA ALA A 171 -15.09 25.50 -1.20
C ALA A 171 -16.30 25.91 -0.34
N ASN A 172 -16.49 25.26 0.81
CA ASN A 172 -17.56 25.60 1.77
C ASN A 172 -17.36 26.96 2.43
N ALA A 173 -16.11 27.45 2.50
CA ALA A 173 -15.78 28.82 2.91
C ALA A 173 -15.86 29.86 1.76
N GLY A 174 -16.42 29.48 0.61
CA GLY A 174 -16.61 30.38 -0.54
C GLY A 174 -15.32 30.62 -1.36
N ARG A 175 -14.27 29.83 -1.17
CA ARG A 175 -13.03 29.96 -1.94
C ARG A 175 -13.14 29.19 -3.25
N SER A 176 -12.58 29.77 -4.33
CA SER A 176 -12.41 29.04 -5.57
C SER A 176 -11.33 27.97 -5.42
N VAL A 177 -11.63 26.71 -5.79
CA VAL A 177 -10.77 25.56 -5.56
C VAL A 177 -10.46 24.83 -6.87
N ILE A 178 -9.18 24.46 -7.07
CA ILE A 178 -8.75 23.50 -8.08
C ILE A 178 -8.06 22.33 -7.38
N VAL A 179 -8.49 21.10 -7.70
CA VAL A 179 -7.87 19.86 -7.22
C VAL A 179 -7.12 19.21 -8.37
N LEU A 180 -5.83 18.95 -8.19
CA LEU A 180 -4.98 18.23 -9.13
C LEU A 180 -4.80 16.78 -8.65
N GLU A 181 -5.29 15.80 -9.42
CA GLU A 181 -5.14 14.38 -9.11
C GLU A 181 -4.30 13.67 -10.19
N ARG A 182 -3.21 13.04 -9.77
CA ARG A 182 -2.31 12.32 -10.67
C ARG A 182 -2.93 11.07 -11.27
N GLY A 183 -3.83 10.42 -10.55
CA GLY A 183 -4.51 9.20 -10.97
C GLY A 183 -5.70 9.49 -11.89
N PRO A 184 -6.22 8.44 -12.55
CA PRO A 184 -7.38 8.56 -13.42
C PRO A 184 -8.65 8.85 -12.63
N GLY A 185 -9.58 9.53 -13.29
CA GLY A 185 -10.99 9.55 -12.91
C GLY A 185 -11.63 8.18 -13.14
N TRP A 186 -12.68 7.90 -12.40
CA TRP A 186 -13.45 6.66 -12.52
C TRP A 186 -14.90 6.90 -12.07
N SER A 187 -15.79 6.04 -12.56
CA SER A 187 -17.12 5.84 -11.99
C SER A 187 -17.30 4.37 -11.62
N GLU A 188 -18.35 3.98 -10.93
CA GLU A 188 -18.53 2.59 -10.48
C GLU A 188 -18.53 1.56 -11.63
N PRO A 189 -19.13 1.84 -12.81
CA PRO A 189 -19.00 0.96 -13.99
C PRO A 189 -17.56 0.68 -14.42
N ASP A 190 -16.64 1.63 -14.19
CA ASP A 190 -15.23 1.50 -14.55
C ASP A 190 -14.43 0.60 -13.62
N LEU A 191 -14.94 0.33 -12.42
CA LEU A 191 -14.27 -0.49 -11.42
C LEU A 191 -14.47 -1.97 -11.75
N VAL A 192 -13.41 -2.61 -12.21
CA VAL A 192 -13.44 -4.02 -12.63
C VAL A 192 -12.86 -4.93 -11.55
N PRO A 193 -13.54 -6.05 -11.22
CA PRO A 193 -13.09 -6.99 -10.20
C PRO A 193 -12.01 -7.95 -10.75
N ARG A 194 -10.97 -7.40 -11.40
CA ARG A 194 -9.82 -8.15 -11.91
C ARG A 194 -8.54 -7.57 -11.32
N GLU A 195 -7.74 -8.42 -10.69
CA GLU A 195 -6.55 -7.99 -9.95
C GLU A 195 -5.56 -7.22 -10.82
N SER A 196 -5.24 -7.72 -12.01
CA SER A 196 -4.26 -7.07 -12.90
C SER A 196 -4.73 -5.69 -13.38
N GLU A 197 -5.99 -5.59 -13.80
CA GLU A 197 -6.58 -4.33 -14.29
C GLU A 197 -6.77 -3.33 -13.15
N GLY A 198 -7.32 -3.80 -12.02
CA GLY A 198 -7.52 -2.96 -10.83
C GLY A 198 -6.20 -2.47 -10.25
N SER A 199 -5.18 -3.32 -10.19
CA SER A 199 -3.84 -2.93 -9.75
C SER A 199 -3.22 -1.89 -10.67
N ALA A 200 -3.27 -2.12 -11.98
CA ALA A 200 -2.72 -1.21 -12.98
C ALA A 200 -3.40 0.16 -13.00
N ARG A 201 -4.70 0.21 -12.73
CA ARG A 201 -5.51 1.42 -12.81
C ARG A 201 -5.53 2.23 -11.52
N LEU A 202 -5.60 1.56 -10.34
CA LEU A 202 -5.93 2.22 -9.08
C LEU A 202 -4.74 2.38 -8.14
N PHE A 203 -3.61 1.69 -8.39
CA PHE A 203 -2.46 1.73 -7.49
C PHE A 203 -1.26 2.46 -8.08
N TRP A 204 -0.46 3.04 -7.18
CA TRP A 204 0.83 3.63 -7.53
C TRP A 204 1.75 2.57 -8.12
N ASP A 205 2.51 2.96 -9.16
CA ASP A 205 3.36 2.05 -9.94
C ASP A 205 2.62 0.77 -10.34
N ARG A 206 1.32 0.90 -10.66
CA ARG A 206 0.47 -0.19 -11.15
C ARG A 206 0.39 -1.40 -10.18
N GLY A 207 0.55 -1.14 -8.87
CA GLY A 207 0.58 -2.16 -7.83
C GLY A 207 1.94 -2.83 -7.61
N LEU A 208 2.99 -2.38 -8.31
CA LEU A 208 4.35 -2.93 -8.23
C LEU A 208 5.27 -2.09 -7.33
N ALA A 209 4.73 -1.10 -6.62
CA ALA A 209 5.50 -0.22 -5.76
C ALA A 209 6.19 -0.99 -4.62
N ALA A 210 7.45 -0.66 -4.36
CA ALA A 210 8.23 -1.22 -3.26
C ALA A 210 9.34 -0.25 -2.84
N THR A 211 10.00 -0.54 -1.73
CA THR A 211 11.26 0.10 -1.35
C THR A 211 12.36 -0.19 -2.38
N VAL A 212 13.38 0.67 -2.44
CA VAL A 212 14.45 0.56 -3.47
C VAL A 212 15.21 -0.77 -3.45
N ASP A 213 15.21 -1.46 -2.32
CA ASP A 213 15.79 -2.79 -2.14
C ASP A 213 14.77 -3.93 -2.32
N LEU A 214 13.52 -3.60 -2.68
CA LEU A 214 12.36 -4.50 -2.79
C LEU A 214 12.01 -5.24 -1.47
N GLY A 215 12.52 -4.75 -0.33
CA GLY A 215 12.34 -5.36 0.98
C GLY A 215 10.91 -5.25 1.51
N VAL A 216 10.21 -4.14 1.21
CA VAL A 216 8.82 -3.90 1.60
C VAL A 216 7.99 -3.56 0.36
N VAL A 217 6.91 -4.31 0.14
CA VAL A 217 5.90 -3.98 -0.88
C VAL A 217 5.00 -2.87 -0.36
N LEU A 218 4.72 -1.87 -1.19
CA LEU A 218 3.97 -0.67 -0.82
C LEU A 218 2.62 -0.63 -1.55
N PHE A 219 1.54 -0.62 -0.79
CA PHE A 219 0.20 -0.39 -1.33
C PHE A 219 -0.19 1.07 -1.15
N ALA A 220 -0.31 1.80 -2.24
CA ALA A 220 -0.74 3.20 -2.24
C ALA A 220 -1.70 3.45 -3.41
N GLY A 221 -2.80 4.14 -3.18
CA GLY A 221 -3.77 4.48 -4.22
C GLY A 221 -3.24 5.57 -5.16
N ARG A 222 -3.55 5.43 -6.46
CA ARG A 222 -3.33 6.42 -7.51
C ARG A 222 -4.58 6.49 -8.37
N ALA A 223 -5.60 7.16 -7.87
CA ALA A 223 -6.89 7.35 -8.55
C ALA A 223 -7.62 8.51 -7.90
N LEU A 224 -8.65 9.04 -8.54
CA LEU A 224 -9.55 10.02 -7.95
C LEU A 224 -10.11 9.48 -6.63
N GLY A 225 -9.82 10.16 -5.50
CA GLY A 225 -10.09 9.69 -4.13
C GLY A 225 -8.90 9.00 -3.44
N GLY A 226 -7.78 8.80 -4.15
CA GLY A 226 -6.53 8.27 -3.59
C GLY A 226 -6.68 6.93 -2.88
N GLY A 227 -6.00 6.78 -1.74
CA GLY A 227 -6.02 5.56 -0.92
C GLY A 227 -7.40 5.14 -0.42
N THR A 228 -8.37 6.07 -0.30
CA THR A 228 -9.74 5.75 0.16
C THR A 228 -10.54 4.90 -0.82
N VAL A 229 -10.09 4.82 -2.08
CA VAL A 229 -10.72 3.98 -3.12
C VAL A 229 -10.30 2.52 -2.96
N VAL A 230 -9.04 2.28 -2.59
CA VAL A 230 -8.43 0.95 -2.53
C VAL A 230 -8.28 0.39 -1.12
N ASN A 231 -8.54 1.18 -0.08
CA ASN A 231 -8.48 0.72 1.31
C ASN A 231 -9.65 -0.24 1.65
N TRP A 232 -9.60 -0.81 2.86
CA TRP A 232 -10.61 -1.76 3.33
C TRP A 232 -11.59 -1.15 4.35
N MET A 233 -11.66 0.20 4.37
CA MET A 233 -12.65 0.99 5.13
C MET A 233 -12.48 0.98 6.67
N THR A 234 -11.37 0.48 7.20
CA THR A 234 -11.08 0.55 8.64
C THR A 234 -11.04 2.00 9.11
N SER A 235 -11.92 2.34 10.05
CA SER A 235 -12.17 3.71 10.54
C SER A 235 -11.92 3.78 12.05
N LEU A 236 -10.64 3.68 12.44
CA LEU A 236 -10.20 3.73 13.83
C LEU A 236 -9.63 5.11 14.16
N ARG A 237 -10.00 5.66 15.33
CA ARG A 237 -9.41 6.90 15.86
C ARG A 237 -7.99 6.64 16.37
N LEU A 238 -7.17 7.67 16.39
CA LEU A 238 -5.85 7.64 17.01
C LEU A 238 -6.00 7.40 18.52
N PRO A 239 -5.28 6.42 19.11
CA PRO A 239 -5.34 6.16 20.54
C PRO A 239 -4.85 7.34 21.38
N ASP A 240 -5.41 7.51 22.59
CA ASP A 240 -5.14 8.67 23.45
C ASP A 240 -3.68 8.76 23.89
N ASP A 241 -3.04 7.62 24.18
CA ASP A 241 -1.61 7.58 24.51
C ASP A 241 -0.72 8.06 23.34
N ILE A 242 -1.11 7.78 22.11
CA ILE A 242 -0.39 8.26 20.91
C ILE A 242 -0.72 9.73 20.64
N ARG A 243 -1.94 10.19 20.93
CA ARG A 243 -2.29 11.62 20.88
C ARG A 243 -1.42 12.42 21.85
N ALA A 244 -1.30 11.95 23.09
CA ALA A 244 -0.43 12.58 24.09
C ALA A 244 1.04 12.59 23.66
N GLU A 245 1.55 11.50 23.04
CA GLU A 245 2.89 11.46 22.47
C GLU A 245 3.05 12.49 21.32
N TRP A 246 2.03 12.67 20.46
CA TRP A 246 2.10 13.65 19.38
C TRP A 246 2.07 15.09 19.91
N GLU A 247 1.29 15.37 20.96
CA GLU A 247 1.32 16.67 21.66
C GLU A 247 2.69 16.94 22.27
N ALA A 248 3.32 15.95 22.91
CA ALA A 248 4.67 16.06 23.43
C ALA A 248 5.73 16.30 22.32
N LEU A 249 5.48 15.88 21.09
CA LEU A 249 6.28 16.19 19.91
C LEU A 249 5.94 17.57 19.30
N GLY A 250 5.02 18.31 19.90
CA GLY A 250 4.63 19.65 19.51
C GLY A 250 3.55 19.69 18.42
N ALA A 251 2.78 18.63 18.27
CA ALA A 251 1.58 18.64 17.42
C ALA A 251 0.37 19.00 18.29
N ASP A 252 0.08 20.28 18.43
CA ASP A 252 -0.96 20.79 19.34
C ASP A 252 -2.38 20.41 18.87
N GLY A 253 -3.33 20.37 19.85
CA GLY A 253 -4.77 20.17 19.57
C GLY A 253 -5.13 18.73 19.20
N MET A 254 -4.44 17.74 19.78
CA MET A 254 -4.76 16.32 19.59
C MET A 254 -5.86 15.80 20.52
N GLY A 255 -6.26 16.59 21.53
CA GLY A 255 -7.31 16.26 22.49
C GLY A 255 -8.72 16.55 21.98
N ALA A 256 -9.53 17.28 22.77
CA ALA A 256 -10.94 17.58 22.50
C ALA A 256 -11.20 18.29 21.14
N GLU A 257 -10.28 19.15 20.69
CA GLU A 257 -10.39 19.78 19.36
C GLU A 257 -10.39 18.74 18.25
N LEU A 258 -9.50 17.74 18.32
CA LEU A 258 -9.45 16.68 17.30
C LEU A 258 -10.70 15.79 17.35
N ASP A 259 -11.31 15.59 18.53
CA ASP A 259 -12.54 14.80 18.67
C ASP A 259 -13.74 15.43 17.95
N GLU A 260 -13.86 16.76 17.95
CA GLU A 260 -14.87 17.46 17.14
C GLU A 260 -14.68 17.17 15.64
N HIS A 261 -13.42 17.15 15.19
CA HIS A 261 -13.11 16.86 13.79
C HIS A 261 -13.35 15.39 13.45
N TYR A 262 -13.05 14.45 14.35
CA TYR A 262 -13.39 13.04 14.17
C TYR A 262 -14.89 12.85 14.03
N ALA A 263 -15.68 13.40 14.96
CA ALA A 263 -17.15 13.26 14.94
C ALA A 263 -17.75 13.74 13.62
N ALA A 264 -17.32 14.91 13.12
CA ALA A 264 -17.81 15.45 11.86
C ALA A 264 -17.38 14.63 10.63
N VAL A 265 -16.18 14.01 10.66
CA VAL A 265 -15.71 13.14 9.59
C VAL A 265 -16.47 11.82 9.63
N GLU A 266 -16.60 11.19 10.79
CA GLU A 266 -17.33 9.94 10.98
C GLU A 266 -18.77 10.03 10.50
N GLU A 267 -19.46 11.11 10.87
CA GLU A 267 -20.81 11.41 10.39
C GLU A 267 -20.83 11.50 8.85
N ARG A 268 -19.92 12.29 8.25
CA ARG A 268 -19.95 12.52 6.80
C ARG A 268 -19.61 11.28 5.98
N ILE A 269 -18.70 10.43 6.45
CA ILE A 269 -18.35 9.19 5.75
C ILE A 269 -19.15 7.99 6.27
N GLU A 270 -20.15 8.22 7.11
CA GLU A 270 -21.08 7.21 7.63
C GLU A 270 -20.38 6.05 8.32
N VAL A 271 -19.46 6.35 9.25
CA VAL A 271 -18.75 5.31 10.03
C VAL A 271 -19.74 4.58 10.93
N ASN A 272 -19.76 3.25 10.83
CA ASN A 272 -20.64 2.40 11.61
C ASN A 272 -20.07 0.99 11.76
N THR A 273 -20.70 0.18 12.60
CA THR A 273 -20.40 -1.26 12.77
C THR A 273 -21.46 -2.17 12.14
N ASP A 274 -22.60 -1.64 11.70
CA ASP A 274 -23.72 -2.40 11.14
C ASP A 274 -23.34 -3.13 9.85
N GLU A 275 -22.44 -2.51 9.07
CA GLU A 275 -21.90 -3.04 7.83
C GLU A 275 -20.69 -3.98 8.04
N THR A 276 -20.44 -4.41 9.30
CA THR A 276 -19.25 -5.19 9.66
C THR A 276 -19.64 -6.63 10.00
N VAL A 277 -19.86 -7.44 8.97
CA VAL A 277 -20.11 -8.88 9.09
C VAL A 277 -18.79 -9.64 9.07
N GLN A 278 -18.58 -10.55 10.03
CA GLN A 278 -17.38 -11.38 10.05
C GLN A 278 -17.41 -12.43 8.94
N ASN A 279 -16.43 -12.41 8.05
CA ASN A 279 -16.18 -13.55 7.15
C ASN A 279 -15.42 -14.67 7.90
N ALA A 280 -15.25 -15.83 7.28
CA ALA A 280 -14.60 -16.98 7.91
C ALA A 280 -13.18 -16.68 8.41
N GLN A 281 -12.44 -15.81 7.73
CA GLN A 281 -11.08 -15.43 8.14
C GLN A 281 -11.08 -14.55 9.40
N ASN A 282 -11.97 -13.56 9.49
CA ASN A 282 -12.14 -12.72 10.68
C ASN A 282 -12.66 -13.56 11.86
N ALA A 283 -13.61 -14.47 11.63
CA ALA A 283 -14.10 -15.40 12.65
C ALA A 283 -12.98 -16.32 13.17
N ALA A 284 -12.05 -16.75 12.30
CA ALA A 284 -10.88 -17.52 12.75
C ALA A 284 -9.95 -16.68 13.66
N LEU A 285 -9.74 -15.40 13.34
CA LEU A 285 -8.96 -14.50 14.21
C LEU A 285 -9.64 -14.34 15.58
N ALA A 286 -10.94 -14.03 15.62
CA ALA A 286 -11.70 -13.88 16.85
C ALA A 286 -11.65 -15.16 17.69
N ARG A 287 -11.93 -16.33 17.10
CA ARG A 287 -11.88 -17.64 17.76
C ARG A 287 -10.50 -17.92 18.39
N GLY A 288 -9.42 -17.61 17.70
CA GLY A 288 -8.07 -17.82 18.21
C GLY A 288 -7.72 -16.87 19.37
N LEU A 289 -8.18 -15.64 19.32
CA LEU A 289 -8.01 -14.66 20.39
C LEU A 289 -8.82 -15.05 21.62
N ASP A 290 -10.09 -15.46 21.47
CA ASP A 290 -10.95 -15.96 22.54
C ASP A 290 -10.31 -17.16 23.25
N ALA A 291 -9.81 -18.15 22.49
CA ALA A 291 -9.15 -19.32 23.03
C ALA A 291 -7.86 -18.98 23.82
N LEU A 292 -7.25 -17.84 23.56
CA LEU A 292 -6.07 -17.33 24.29
C LEU A 292 -6.43 -16.29 25.38
N GLY A 293 -7.71 -16.02 25.60
CA GLY A 293 -8.17 -14.99 26.53
C GLY A 293 -7.68 -13.58 26.17
N LYS A 294 -7.57 -13.27 24.87
CA LYS A 294 -7.09 -11.98 24.36
C LYS A 294 -8.27 -11.13 23.86
N PRO A 295 -8.33 -9.84 24.21
CA PRO A 295 -9.40 -8.96 23.78
C PRO A 295 -9.32 -8.69 22.27
N TRP A 296 -10.50 -8.54 21.67
CA TRP A 296 -10.67 -8.08 20.30
C TRP A 296 -11.96 -7.24 20.20
N SER A 297 -12.09 -6.50 19.12
CA SER A 297 -13.28 -5.69 18.84
C SER A 297 -13.67 -5.73 17.36
N VAL A 298 -14.92 -5.38 17.10
CA VAL A 298 -15.43 -5.16 15.74
C VAL A 298 -14.85 -3.86 15.19
N ILE A 299 -14.38 -3.88 13.95
CA ILE A 299 -13.84 -2.69 13.27
C ILE A 299 -14.98 -1.83 12.74
N PRO A 300 -15.12 -0.55 13.14
CA PRO A 300 -16.02 0.39 12.49
C PRO A 300 -15.54 0.70 11.06
N ARG A 301 -16.51 0.80 10.13
CA ARG A 301 -16.24 0.95 8.69
C ARG A 301 -17.06 2.08 8.07
N ASN A 302 -16.47 2.79 7.11
CA ASN A 302 -17.15 3.80 6.32
C ASN A 302 -17.85 3.17 5.10
N ALA A 303 -18.93 2.43 5.35
CA ALA A 303 -19.73 1.73 4.34
C ALA A 303 -21.23 1.89 4.59
N ARG A 304 -22.03 1.83 3.52
CA ARG A 304 -23.49 1.76 3.58
C ARG A 304 -24.02 0.90 2.43
N GLY A 305 -24.77 -0.14 2.74
CA GLY A 305 -25.32 -1.09 1.76
C GLY A 305 -24.23 -1.98 1.16
N CYS A 306 -23.36 -2.55 2.00
CA CYS A 306 -22.28 -3.45 1.57
C CYS A 306 -22.85 -4.79 1.13
N GLY A 307 -22.49 -5.26 -0.06
CA GLY A 307 -22.89 -6.58 -0.58
C GLY A 307 -21.82 -7.66 -0.35
N ASP A 308 -20.93 -7.51 0.59
CA ASP A 308 -19.95 -8.49 1.09
C ASP A 308 -19.08 -9.19 0.02
N CYS A 309 -18.82 -8.52 -1.09
CA CYS A 309 -18.13 -9.13 -2.24
C CYS A 309 -16.61 -9.34 -2.05
N GLY A 310 -15.98 -8.79 -1.01
CA GLY A 310 -14.54 -8.93 -0.74
C GLY A 310 -13.59 -8.11 -1.63
N HIS A 311 -14.06 -7.41 -2.65
CA HIS A 311 -13.24 -6.71 -3.66
C HIS A 311 -12.87 -5.27 -3.33
N CYS A 312 -12.92 -4.88 -2.06
CA CYS A 312 -12.68 -3.50 -1.62
C CYS A 312 -11.34 -2.90 -2.08
N GLY A 313 -10.31 -3.72 -2.24
CA GLY A 313 -8.99 -3.29 -2.72
C GLY A 313 -8.97 -2.79 -4.17
N TYR A 314 -9.98 -3.11 -4.97
CA TYR A 314 -10.08 -2.69 -6.38
C TYR A 314 -11.27 -1.77 -6.64
N GLY A 315 -11.62 -0.97 -5.62
CA GLY A 315 -12.76 -0.08 -5.63
C GLY A 315 -14.06 -0.77 -5.21
N CYS A 316 -15.13 -0.01 -5.10
CA CYS A 316 -16.44 -0.51 -4.70
C CYS A 316 -17.45 -0.26 -5.81
N ARG A 317 -17.69 -1.28 -6.65
CA ARG A 317 -18.60 -1.19 -7.79
C ARG A 317 -20.04 -0.89 -7.37
N ALA A 318 -20.47 -1.35 -6.19
CA ALA A 318 -21.80 -1.05 -5.64
C ALA A 318 -21.94 0.35 -5.04
N GLY A 319 -20.86 1.14 -4.99
CA GLY A 319 -20.89 2.48 -4.38
C GLY A 319 -21.08 2.49 -2.86
N ALA A 320 -21.06 1.31 -2.21
CA ALA A 320 -21.26 1.19 -0.75
C ALA A 320 -20.14 1.85 0.05
N LYS A 321 -18.89 1.80 -0.43
CA LYS A 321 -17.74 2.46 0.20
C LYS A 321 -17.89 3.98 0.16
N ARG A 322 -17.88 4.61 1.32
CA ARG A 322 -17.91 6.07 1.49
C ARG A 322 -16.51 6.67 1.35
N SER A 323 -15.91 6.48 0.17
CA SER A 323 -14.58 7.04 -0.16
C SER A 323 -14.61 8.57 -0.18
N SER A 324 -13.44 9.21 -0.08
CA SER A 324 -13.33 10.67 -0.18
C SER A 324 -13.90 11.22 -1.50
N ALA A 325 -13.82 10.46 -2.60
CA ALA A 325 -14.41 10.85 -3.88
C ALA A 325 -15.95 10.89 -3.81
N ARG A 326 -16.59 9.88 -3.19
CA ARG A 326 -18.05 9.82 -3.06
C ARG A 326 -18.64 10.74 -1.97
N THR A 327 -17.80 11.29 -1.12
CA THR A 327 -18.20 12.14 -0.02
C THR A 327 -17.67 13.56 -0.19
N TYR A 328 -16.60 13.90 0.47
CA TYR A 328 -16.05 15.25 0.53
C TYR A 328 -15.73 15.87 -0.84
N LEU A 329 -15.21 15.09 -1.79
CA LEU A 329 -14.88 15.64 -3.12
C LEU A 329 -16.15 15.94 -3.93
N THR A 330 -17.17 15.07 -3.86
CA THR A 330 -18.49 15.33 -4.46
C THR A 330 -19.11 16.60 -3.86
N ASP A 331 -19.02 16.77 -2.53
CA ASP A 331 -19.52 17.97 -1.85
C ASP A 331 -18.74 19.23 -2.24
N ALA A 332 -17.42 19.13 -2.42
CA ALA A 332 -16.59 20.24 -2.90
C ALA A 332 -16.97 20.66 -4.33
N VAL A 333 -17.17 19.68 -5.23
CA VAL A 333 -17.59 19.93 -6.61
C VAL A 333 -18.97 20.56 -6.66
N ALA A 334 -19.91 20.11 -5.82
CA ALA A 334 -21.24 20.73 -5.71
C ALA A 334 -21.17 22.20 -5.24
N ARG A 335 -20.05 22.63 -4.64
CA ARG A 335 -19.73 24.01 -4.25
C ARG A 335 -18.81 24.75 -5.20
N GLY A 336 -18.64 24.22 -6.42
CA GLY A 336 -17.86 24.87 -7.49
C GLY A 336 -16.36 24.50 -7.54
N ALA A 337 -15.88 23.56 -6.74
CA ALA A 337 -14.52 23.07 -6.90
C ALA A 337 -14.35 22.37 -8.25
N ARG A 338 -13.23 22.64 -8.93
CA ARG A 338 -12.87 22.04 -10.21
C ARG A 338 -11.81 20.98 -10.01
N VAL A 339 -11.89 19.86 -10.72
CA VAL A 339 -10.99 18.72 -10.57
C VAL A 339 -10.30 18.43 -11.89
N LEU A 340 -8.98 18.21 -11.87
CA LEU A 340 -8.20 17.68 -12.99
C LEU A 340 -7.68 16.30 -12.60
N THR A 341 -8.09 15.27 -13.31
CA THR A 341 -7.53 13.91 -13.21
C THR A 341 -6.43 13.69 -14.25
N ASP A 342 -5.63 12.63 -14.08
CA ASP A 342 -4.44 12.37 -14.89
C ASP A 342 -3.51 13.59 -14.98
N CYS A 343 -3.45 14.38 -13.89
CA CYS A 343 -2.75 15.64 -13.78
C CYS A 343 -1.72 15.59 -12.64
N GLU A 344 -0.46 15.50 -12.98
CA GLU A 344 0.63 15.43 -12.02
C GLU A 344 1.24 16.80 -11.74
N ALA A 345 1.16 17.28 -10.49
CA ALA A 345 1.89 18.45 -10.01
C ALA A 345 3.41 18.19 -10.07
N ARG A 346 4.14 19.07 -10.75
CA ARG A 346 5.58 18.94 -10.98
C ARG A 346 6.40 19.76 -10.00
N THR A 347 6.08 21.05 -9.88
CA THR A 347 6.78 21.97 -8.96
C THR A 347 5.80 22.95 -8.33
N ILE A 348 6.10 23.37 -7.12
CA ILE A 348 5.44 24.48 -6.43
C ILE A 348 6.20 25.75 -6.81
N THR A 349 5.51 26.78 -7.24
CA THR A 349 6.11 28.08 -7.57
C THR A 349 5.99 29.03 -6.38
N THR A 350 7.05 29.79 -6.11
CA THR A 350 7.11 30.76 -5.01
C THR A 350 7.79 32.04 -5.44
N THR A 351 7.42 33.16 -4.81
CA THR A 351 8.11 34.45 -4.96
C THR A 351 8.33 35.03 -3.57
N ASN A 352 9.59 35.32 -3.22
CA ASN A 352 9.99 35.87 -1.91
C ASN A 352 9.43 35.07 -0.71
N GLY A 353 9.48 33.71 -0.80
CA GLY A 353 8.97 32.83 0.26
C GLY A 353 7.44 32.73 0.36
N VAL A 354 6.72 33.27 -0.61
CA VAL A 354 5.26 33.14 -0.72
C VAL A 354 4.90 32.24 -1.88
N VAL A 355 4.00 31.29 -1.68
CA VAL A 355 3.51 30.44 -2.75
C VAL A 355 2.77 31.28 -3.80
N THR A 356 2.95 30.98 -5.07
CA THR A 356 2.25 31.62 -6.20
C THR A 356 1.47 30.63 -7.06
N GLY A 357 1.66 29.34 -6.84
CA GLY A 357 0.95 28.29 -7.56
C GLY A 357 1.72 26.99 -7.74
N VAL A 358 1.33 26.25 -8.77
CA VAL A 358 1.86 24.91 -9.09
C VAL A 358 2.00 24.77 -10.60
N THR A 359 3.11 24.19 -11.09
CA THR A 359 3.19 23.69 -12.46
C THR A 359 2.77 22.21 -12.47
N ALA A 360 2.07 21.79 -13.50
CA ALA A 360 1.58 20.42 -13.62
C ALA A 360 1.60 19.93 -15.07
N VAL A 361 1.49 18.59 -15.23
CA VAL A 361 1.35 17.93 -16.51
C VAL A 361 0.08 17.11 -16.50
N ALA A 362 -0.83 17.40 -17.43
CA ALA A 362 -2.11 16.72 -17.62
C ALA A 362 -2.05 15.91 -18.93
N GLY A 363 -1.77 14.61 -18.83
CA GLY A 363 -1.42 13.80 -20.01
C GLY A 363 -0.09 14.26 -20.60
N ASP A 364 -0.13 14.85 -21.79
CA ASP A 364 1.01 15.45 -22.51
C ASP A 364 1.05 17.00 -22.43
N ARG A 365 0.10 17.63 -21.73
CA ARG A 365 -0.09 19.07 -21.67
C ARG A 365 0.58 19.65 -20.44
N HIS A 366 1.40 20.66 -20.62
CA HIS A 366 1.99 21.44 -19.54
C HIS A 366 1.04 22.58 -19.16
N ILE A 367 0.70 22.69 -17.88
CA ILE A 367 -0.19 23.73 -17.36
C ILE A 367 0.40 24.40 -16.12
N SER A 368 -0.11 25.57 -15.79
CA SER A 368 0.16 26.26 -14.54
C SER A 368 -1.14 26.56 -13.80
N VAL A 369 -1.12 26.46 -12.48
CA VAL A 369 -2.23 26.90 -11.62
C VAL A 369 -1.69 28.01 -10.72
N ARG A 370 -2.19 29.24 -10.88
CA ARG A 370 -1.95 30.34 -9.93
C ARG A 370 -2.87 30.17 -8.74
N ALA A 371 -2.32 30.26 -7.54
CA ALA A 371 -3.11 30.13 -6.31
C ALA A 371 -2.50 30.93 -5.17
N ASP A 372 -3.34 31.50 -4.32
CA ASP A 372 -2.92 32.21 -3.10
C ASP A 372 -2.46 31.23 -2.02
N ARG A 373 -3.04 30.02 -2.02
CA ARG A 373 -2.68 28.92 -1.13
C ARG A 373 -2.57 27.60 -1.90
N VAL A 374 -1.61 26.79 -1.49
CA VAL A 374 -1.42 25.41 -2.02
C VAL A 374 -1.49 24.44 -0.85
N VAL A 375 -2.34 23.42 -0.99
CA VAL A 375 -2.50 22.35 -0.01
C VAL A 375 -1.92 21.06 -0.59
N LEU A 376 -0.89 20.52 0.07
CA LEU A 376 -0.22 19.29 -0.30
C LEU A 376 -0.97 18.10 0.31
N ALA A 377 -1.49 17.25 -0.52
CA ALA A 377 -2.24 16.05 -0.16
C ALA A 377 -1.90 14.84 -1.05
N GLY A 378 -0.66 14.81 -1.58
CA GLY A 378 -0.13 13.74 -2.43
C GLY A 378 0.24 12.44 -1.69
N GLY A 379 -0.06 12.35 -0.39
CA GLY A 379 0.32 11.24 0.49
C GLY A 379 1.79 11.27 0.89
N ALA A 380 2.18 10.41 1.83
CA ALA A 380 3.52 10.43 2.42
C ALA A 380 4.67 10.06 1.44
N ILE A 381 4.37 9.79 0.18
CA ILE A 381 5.36 9.59 -0.88
C ILE A 381 5.32 10.77 -1.86
N GLY A 382 4.13 11.18 -2.31
CA GLY A 382 3.99 12.25 -3.30
C GLY A 382 4.27 13.65 -2.74
N THR A 383 3.77 13.96 -1.54
CA THR A 383 3.98 15.26 -0.89
C THR A 383 5.47 15.56 -0.68
N PRO A 384 6.28 14.70 -0.04
CA PRO A 384 7.71 14.98 0.11
C PRO A 384 8.45 15.00 -1.25
N ALA A 385 8.05 14.18 -2.22
CA ALA A 385 8.66 14.21 -3.54
C ALA A 385 8.41 15.56 -4.24
N LEU A 386 7.22 16.13 -4.12
CA LEU A 386 6.89 17.46 -4.65
C LEU A 386 7.65 18.57 -3.92
N LEU A 387 7.75 18.52 -2.59
CA LEU A 387 8.58 19.45 -1.81
C LEU A 387 10.04 19.41 -2.24
N LEU A 388 10.62 18.21 -2.36
CA LEU A 388 12.01 18.02 -2.76
C LEU A 388 12.28 18.51 -4.19
N ARG A 389 11.39 18.24 -5.14
CA ARG A 389 11.50 18.76 -6.52
C ARG A 389 11.45 20.29 -6.57
N SER A 390 10.72 20.89 -5.64
CA SER A 390 10.54 22.34 -5.55
C SER A 390 11.60 23.05 -4.69
N GLY A 391 12.53 22.31 -4.06
CA GLY A 391 13.52 22.87 -3.14
C GLY A 391 12.92 23.42 -1.83
N LEU A 392 11.75 22.93 -1.42
CA LEU A 392 10.98 23.40 -0.27
C LEU A 392 10.95 22.38 0.88
N GLY A 393 10.49 22.80 2.07
CA GLY A 393 10.35 21.95 3.25
C GLY A 393 11.66 21.70 4.00
N GLY A 394 12.77 22.32 3.57
CA GLY A 394 14.06 22.25 4.22
C GLY A 394 14.66 20.83 4.29
N PRO A 395 15.71 20.62 5.13
CA PRO A 395 16.44 19.37 5.21
C PRO A 395 15.63 18.21 5.83
N ALA A 396 14.49 18.49 6.46
CA ALA A 396 13.60 17.49 7.07
C ALA A 396 12.66 16.84 6.07
N ALA A 397 12.39 17.49 4.92
CA ALA A 397 11.50 16.96 3.90
C ALA A 397 11.92 15.57 3.41
N GLY A 398 10.96 14.66 3.34
CA GLY A 398 11.17 13.27 2.95
C GLY A 398 11.84 12.39 4.00
N ARG A 399 12.28 12.92 5.12
CA ARG A 399 12.79 12.14 6.27
C ARG A 399 11.65 11.67 7.15
N ARG A 400 11.93 10.71 8.04
CA ARG A 400 10.96 10.16 9.00
C ARG A 400 9.76 9.46 8.34
N LEU A 401 10.01 8.68 7.30
CA LEU A 401 8.99 7.79 6.75
C LEU A 401 8.74 6.62 7.70
N PHE A 402 7.48 6.47 8.13
CA PHE A 402 6.99 5.31 8.87
C PHE A 402 6.05 4.51 7.96
N LEU A 403 6.02 3.20 8.13
CA LEU A 403 5.34 2.30 7.20
C LEU A 403 4.34 1.34 7.85
N HIS A 404 4.36 1.15 9.16
CA HIS A 404 3.72 -0.01 9.78
C HIS A 404 4.12 -1.30 9.05
N PRO A 405 5.34 -1.81 9.22
CA PRO A 405 5.76 -3.02 8.53
C PRO A 405 4.91 -4.21 8.97
N VAL A 406 4.43 -4.98 7.99
CA VAL A 406 3.52 -6.12 8.19
C VAL A 406 4.20 -7.41 7.76
N PRO A 407 4.74 -8.21 8.69
CA PRO A 407 5.24 -9.56 8.44
C PRO A 407 4.07 -10.57 8.55
N ALA A 408 3.29 -10.75 7.48
CA ALA A 408 2.14 -11.64 7.49
C ALA A 408 2.49 -13.08 7.86
N VAL A 409 1.53 -13.79 8.46
CA VAL A 409 1.59 -15.21 8.80
C VAL A 409 0.43 -15.93 8.12
N PHE A 410 0.69 -17.13 7.59
CA PHE A 410 -0.24 -17.88 6.76
C PHE A 410 -0.51 -19.24 7.37
N ALA A 411 -1.77 -19.63 7.50
CA ALA A 411 -2.15 -20.89 8.13
C ALA A 411 -3.22 -21.63 7.32
N ARG A 412 -3.11 -22.97 7.30
CA ARG A 412 -4.09 -23.84 6.67
C ARG A 412 -5.09 -24.35 7.70
N TYR A 413 -6.36 -24.32 7.34
CA TYR A 413 -7.49 -24.77 8.16
C TYR A 413 -8.17 -26.02 7.57
N PRO A 414 -8.87 -26.81 8.39
CA PRO A 414 -9.65 -27.95 7.91
C PRO A 414 -10.87 -27.53 7.09
N GLU A 415 -11.49 -26.37 7.42
CA GLU A 415 -12.63 -25.80 6.72
C GLU A 415 -12.22 -24.79 5.64
N PRO A 416 -13.08 -24.51 4.64
CA PRO A 416 -12.88 -23.41 3.70
C PRO A 416 -12.91 -22.05 4.39
N ILE A 417 -11.88 -21.23 4.14
CA ILE A 417 -11.75 -19.86 4.66
C ILE A 417 -12.05 -18.81 3.59
N ARG A 418 -11.57 -19.04 2.36
CA ARG A 418 -11.82 -18.16 1.20
C ARG A 418 -11.46 -16.71 1.49
N MET A 419 -10.18 -16.41 1.74
CA MET A 419 -9.63 -15.10 2.11
C MET A 419 -10.09 -13.92 1.22
N TRP A 420 -10.57 -14.20 0.03
CA TRP A 420 -11.06 -13.22 -0.95
C TRP A 420 -12.53 -12.87 -0.80
N SER A 421 -13.28 -13.54 0.07
CA SER A 421 -14.73 -13.46 0.17
C SER A 421 -15.20 -12.76 1.44
N GLY A 422 -16.30 -12.05 1.35
CA GLY A 422 -16.93 -11.37 2.49
C GLY A 422 -16.27 -10.06 2.86
N VAL A 423 -16.69 -9.47 3.97
CA VAL A 423 -16.15 -8.22 4.48
C VAL A 423 -14.70 -8.40 4.90
N PRO A 424 -13.74 -7.67 4.29
CA PRO A 424 -12.37 -7.65 4.79
C PRO A 424 -12.32 -6.89 6.12
N GLN A 425 -11.28 -7.07 6.90
CA GLN A 425 -11.03 -6.33 8.14
C GLN A 425 -12.29 -5.99 8.95
N SER A 426 -12.88 -6.99 9.59
CA SER A 426 -14.02 -6.80 10.49
C SER A 426 -13.68 -7.04 11.97
N VAL A 427 -12.50 -7.59 12.26
CA VAL A 427 -11.98 -7.85 13.61
C VAL A 427 -10.59 -7.22 13.77
N VAL A 428 -10.36 -6.56 14.89
CA VAL A 428 -9.05 -6.05 15.33
C VAL A 428 -8.77 -6.48 16.76
N SER A 429 -7.51 -6.79 17.06
CA SER A 429 -7.05 -6.98 18.43
C SER A 429 -5.92 -6.02 18.77
N ASP A 430 -6.09 -5.29 19.87
CA ASP A 430 -5.11 -4.41 20.48
C ASP A 430 -4.31 -5.09 21.59
N ALA A 431 -4.53 -6.40 21.81
CA ALA A 431 -3.88 -7.16 22.88
C ALA A 431 -2.33 -7.07 22.87
N PHE A 432 -1.77 -6.73 21.71
CA PHE A 432 -0.32 -6.63 21.51
C PHE A 432 0.14 -5.21 21.15
N ALA A 433 -0.73 -4.22 21.28
CA ALA A 433 -0.44 -2.85 20.84
C ALA A 433 0.56 -2.13 21.77
N ARG A 434 0.66 -2.55 23.04
CA ARG A 434 1.48 -1.92 24.10
C ARG A 434 2.42 -2.92 24.74
N LEU A 435 3.30 -3.52 23.93
CA LEU A 435 4.29 -4.49 24.42
C LEU A 435 5.57 -3.83 24.94
N ASP A 436 5.83 -2.60 24.51
CA ASP A 436 6.97 -1.79 24.91
C ASP A 436 6.55 -0.30 24.89
N GLY A 437 5.97 0.19 26.00
CA GLY A 437 5.32 1.50 26.08
C GLY A 437 4.15 1.59 25.09
N THR A 438 4.15 2.61 24.23
CA THR A 438 3.15 2.81 23.16
C THR A 438 3.42 1.98 21.90
N TYR A 439 4.46 1.13 21.90
CA TYR A 439 4.88 0.34 20.75
C TYR A 439 4.50 -1.14 20.88
N GLY A 440 4.11 -1.72 19.77
CA GLY A 440 3.65 -3.09 19.65
C GLY A 440 3.08 -3.33 18.27
N PHE A 441 2.06 -4.16 18.17
CA PHE A 441 1.33 -4.40 16.94
C PHE A 441 -0.14 -4.69 17.21
N ARG A 442 -0.97 -4.45 16.19
CA ARG A 442 -2.38 -4.86 16.15
C ARG A 442 -2.53 -6.05 15.22
N LEU A 443 -3.48 -6.93 15.52
CA LEU A 443 -3.82 -8.02 14.60
C LEU A 443 -5.11 -7.70 13.84
N GLU A 444 -5.03 -7.82 12.53
CA GLU A 444 -6.15 -7.68 11.58
C GLU A 444 -6.04 -8.79 10.53
N VAL A 445 -7.03 -8.88 9.62
CA VAL A 445 -7.01 -9.82 8.51
C VAL A 445 -7.18 -9.11 7.17
N PRO A 446 -6.34 -9.40 6.16
CA PRO A 446 -6.45 -8.79 4.84
C PRO A 446 -7.39 -9.58 3.95
N PRO A 447 -8.06 -8.98 2.95
CA PRO A 447 -8.53 -9.73 1.80
C PRO A 447 -7.31 -10.16 0.97
N VAL A 448 -7.26 -11.42 0.58
CA VAL A 448 -6.17 -11.93 -0.26
C VAL A 448 -6.75 -12.63 -1.48
N LEU A 449 -6.60 -12.02 -2.65
CA LEU A 449 -7.01 -12.58 -3.92
C LEU A 449 -5.90 -13.45 -4.52
N PRO A 450 -6.22 -14.36 -5.46
CA PRO A 450 -5.28 -15.36 -5.95
C PRO A 450 -3.98 -14.81 -6.57
N GLY A 451 -4.00 -13.71 -7.30
CA GLY A 451 -2.81 -13.12 -7.89
C GLY A 451 -1.86 -12.56 -6.82
N VAL A 452 -2.41 -11.83 -5.85
CA VAL A 452 -1.64 -11.33 -4.68
C VAL A 452 -1.14 -12.50 -3.83
N ALA A 453 -1.97 -13.53 -3.61
CA ALA A 453 -1.57 -14.74 -2.90
C ALA A 453 -0.38 -15.42 -3.59
N ALA A 454 -0.48 -15.67 -4.89
CA ALA A 454 0.57 -16.32 -5.67
C ALA A 454 1.90 -15.55 -5.60
N ALA A 455 1.85 -14.22 -5.73
CA ALA A 455 3.02 -13.36 -5.59
C ALA A 455 3.61 -13.35 -4.16
N GLY A 456 2.75 -13.41 -3.14
CA GLY A 456 3.14 -13.37 -1.73
C GLY A 456 3.66 -14.70 -1.20
N ILE A 457 3.01 -15.81 -1.55
CA ILE A 457 3.35 -17.17 -1.08
C ILE A 457 4.80 -17.52 -1.40
N VAL A 458 5.43 -18.24 -0.48
CA VAL A 458 6.82 -18.67 -0.63
C VAL A 458 6.92 -19.72 -1.72
N TRP A 459 7.80 -19.48 -2.70
CA TRP A 459 8.07 -20.39 -3.79
C TRP A 459 9.33 -21.23 -3.48
N ARG A 460 9.22 -22.57 -3.50
CA ARG A 460 10.33 -23.52 -3.36
C ARG A 460 10.53 -24.39 -4.61
N SER A 461 9.44 -24.64 -5.33
CA SER A 461 9.38 -25.27 -6.65
C SER A 461 8.03 -24.91 -7.29
N ALA A 462 7.91 -25.07 -8.58
CA ALA A 462 6.63 -24.88 -9.28
C ALA A 462 5.55 -25.83 -8.73
N ALA A 463 5.90 -27.10 -8.53
CA ALA A 463 4.99 -28.12 -7.99
C ALA A 463 4.50 -27.77 -6.59
N HIS A 464 5.41 -27.42 -5.66
CA HIS A 464 5.04 -27.00 -4.29
C HIS A 464 4.16 -25.75 -4.28
N HIS A 465 4.48 -24.76 -5.13
CA HIS A 465 3.69 -23.54 -5.22
C HIS A 465 2.28 -23.83 -5.73
N ARG A 466 2.14 -24.62 -6.79
CA ARG A 466 0.85 -25.03 -7.35
C ARG A 466 0.01 -25.82 -6.35
N GLU A 467 0.62 -26.77 -5.62
CA GLU A 467 -0.05 -27.52 -4.55
C GLU A 467 -0.60 -26.56 -3.46
N THR A 468 0.22 -25.58 -3.04
CA THR A 468 -0.23 -24.57 -2.07
C THR A 468 -1.39 -23.74 -2.62
N MET A 469 -1.33 -23.33 -3.88
CA MET A 469 -2.39 -22.56 -4.52
C MET A 469 -3.69 -23.36 -4.70
N ARG A 470 -3.61 -24.68 -4.92
CA ARG A 470 -4.80 -25.58 -4.97
C ARG A 470 -5.56 -25.65 -3.65
N ALA A 471 -4.88 -25.43 -2.55
CA ALA A 471 -5.49 -25.41 -1.22
C ALA A 471 -5.82 -23.99 -0.74
N LEU A 472 -5.76 -22.97 -1.62
CA LEU A 472 -5.85 -21.56 -1.25
C LEU A 472 -7.17 -21.22 -0.54
N ASP A 473 -8.25 -21.90 -0.87
CA ASP A 473 -9.57 -21.73 -0.25
C ASP A 473 -9.59 -22.07 1.25
N ARG A 474 -8.58 -22.80 1.75
CA ARG A 474 -8.45 -23.24 3.15
C ARG A 474 -7.38 -22.46 3.92
N PHE A 475 -6.80 -21.42 3.35
CA PHE A 475 -5.81 -20.62 4.04
C PHE A 475 -6.41 -19.35 4.64
N ALA A 476 -5.86 -18.94 5.79
CA ALA A 476 -6.04 -17.61 6.37
C ALA A 476 -4.69 -16.91 6.51
N ALA A 477 -4.69 -15.59 6.40
CA ALA A 477 -3.55 -14.72 6.68
C ALA A 477 -3.90 -13.77 7.82
N PHE A 478 -3.09 -13.73 8.88
CA PHE A 478 -3.19 -12.68 9.90
C PHE A 478 -2.07 -11.68 9.67
N ILE A 479 -2.42 -10.39 9.76
CA ILE A 479 -1.50 -9.27 9.55
C ILE A 479 -1.25 -8.53 10.85
N PRO A 480 -0.07 -8.71 11.47
CA PRO A 480 0.36 -7.86 12.55
C PRO A 480 0.82 -6.51 12.00
N ILE A 481 0.09 -5.45 12.29
CA ILE A 481 0.42 -4.08 11.93
C ILE A 481 1.34 -3.53 13.01
N VAL A 482 2.65 -3.58 12.76
CA VAL A 482 3.67 -3.17 13.72
C VAL A 482 3.81 -1.65 13.74
N ARG A 483 3.72 -1.01 14.91
CA ARG A 483 4.06 0.40 15.07
C ARG A 483 5.58 0.54 15.06
N ASP A 484 6.13 1.13 14.00
CA ASP A 484 7.56 1.29 13.80
C ASP A 484 8.15 2.54 14.46
N ARG A 485 9.41 2.44 14.90
CA ARG A 485 10.21 3.51 15.54
C ARG A 485 11.27 4.06 14.62
N GLU A 486 11.87 3.17 13.84
CA GLU A 486 13.01 3.46 13.00
C GLU A 486 12.55 4.01 11.65
N PRO A 487 12.73 5.31 11.39
CA PRO A 487 12.20 5.89 10.18
C PRO A 487 13.04 5.55 8.95
N GLY A 488 12.36 5.37 7.83
CA GLY A 488 12.91 5.44 6.49
C GLY A 488 12.91 6.85 5.92
N ARG A 489 12.96 6.95 4.60
CA ARG A 489 12.91 8.24 3.90
C ARG A 489 12.42 8.11 2.46
N VAL A 490 11.88 9.22 1.96
CA VAL A 490 11.60 9.46 0.54
C VAL A 490 12.67 10.42 0.00
N ARG A 491 13.18 10.11 -1.17
CA ARG A 491 14.06 10.98 -1.99
C ARG A 491 13.50 11.06 -3.39
N VAL A 492 14.05 11.90 -4.22
CA VAL A 492 13.80 11.92 -5.66
C VAL A 492 15.07 11.56 -6.42
N ASP A 493 14.92 10.87 -7.54
CA ASP A 493 16.00 10.64 -8.49
C ASP A 493 16.21 11.87 -9.40
N ARG A 494 17.08 11.72 -10.41
CA ARG A 494 17.40 12.80 -11.36
C ARG A 494 16.20 13.21 -12.23
N ASP A 495 15.27 12.29 -12.44
CA ASP A 495 14.05 12.51 -13.22
C ASP A 495 12.90 13.01 -12.34
N GLY A 496 13.14 13.19 -11.04
CA GLY A 496 12.17 13.64 -10.04
C GLY A 496 11.23 12.54 -9.56
N ALA A 497 11.47 11.28 -9.90
CA ALA A 497 10.66 10.17 -9.42
C ALA A 497 10.97 9.84 -7.95
N ALA A 498 9.93 9.51 -7.18
CA ALA A 498 10.08 9.18 -5.77
C ALA A 498 10.82 7.84 -5.58
N LEU A 499 11.80 7.84 -4.68
CA LEU A 499 12.56 6.67 -4.22
C LEU A 499 12.31 6.48 -2.73
N VAL A 500 11.74 5.33 -2.36
CA VAL A 500 11.42 4.97 -0.98
C VAL A 500 12.51 4.06 -0.41
N SER A 501 13.17 4.51 0.64
CA SER A 501 14.17 3.72 1.39
C SER A 501 13.67 3.44 2.79
N TYR A 502 13.64 2.18 3.19
CA TYR A 502 13.20 1.75 4.51
C TYR A 502 13.84 0.42 4.89
N ALA A 503 14.24 0.27 6.14
CA ALA A 503 14.83 -0.97 6.63
C ALA A 503 14.21 -1.33 8.00
N VAL A 504 13.71 -2.54 8.13
CA VAL A 504 13.25 -3.09 9.42
C VAL A 504 14.48 -3.54 10.20
N ARG A 505 14.78 -2.85 11.32
CA ARG A 505 16.01 -3.08 12.11
C ARG A 505 15.76 -2.84 13.60
N GLY A 506 16.75 -3.12 14.45
CA GLY A 506 16.72 -2.81 15.87
C GLY A 506 15.47 -3.34 16.58
N ALA A 507 14.81 -2.49 17.33
CA ALA A 507 13.60 -2.81 18.08
C ALA A 507 12.43 -3.21 17.17
N ASP A 508 12.32 -2.61 15.97
CA ASP A 508 11.26 -2.94 15.00
C ASP A 508 11.44 -4.35 14.45
N ALA A 509 12.68 -4.78 14.21
CA ALA A 509 12.96 -6.15 13.78
C ALA A 509 12.60 -7.17 14.87
N ALA A 510 12.93 -6.87 16.13
CA ALA A 510 12.55 -7.70 17.27
C ALA A 510 11.02 -7.76 17.44
N MET A 511 10.32 -6.63 17.24
CA MET A 511 8.86 -6.58 17.30
C MET A 511 8.22 -7.37 16.15
N CYS A 512 8.75 -7.28 14.92
CA CYS A 512 8.28 -8.10 13.80
C CYS A 512 8.46 -9.60 14.06
N VAL A 513 9.59 -10.02 14.63
CA VAL A 513 9.81 -11.42 15.05
C VAL A 513 8.76 -11.84 16.09
N ARG A 514 8.50 -11.02 17.11
CA ARG A 514 7.47 -11.29 18.10
C ARG A 514 6.08 -11.36 17.47
N ALA A 515 5.77 -10.46 16.55
CA ALA A 515 4.50 -10.41 15.84
C ALA A 515 4.23 -11.69 15.04
N ILE A 516 5.24 -12.25 14.37
CA ILE A 516 5.16 -13.54 13.67
C ILE A 516 4.82 -14.66 14.67
N VAL A 517 5.51 -14.71 15.81
CA VAL A 517 5.32 -15.77 16.82
C VAL A 517 3.93 -15.70 17.45
N GLU A 518 3.49 -14.51 17.87
CA GLU A 518 2.17 -14.36 18.48
C GLU A 518 1.04 -14.63 17.47
N SER A 519 1.19 -14.18 16.22
CA SER A 519 0.23 -14.51 15.16
C SER A 519 0.13 -16.02 14.92
N ALA A 520 1.25 -16.73 14.98
CA ALA A 520 1.24 -18.19 14.83
C ALA A 520 0.51 -18.88 15.99
N LYS A 521 0.67 -18.41 17.23
CA LYS A 521 -0.08 -18.91 18.39
C LYS A 521 -1.58 -18.70 18.23
N VAL A 522 -2.00 -17.52 17.75
CA VAL A 522 -3.41 -17.21 17.51
C VAL A 522 -3.98 -18.13 16.44
N HIS A 523 -3.25 -18.38 15.34
CA HIS A 523 -3.68 -19.34 14.32
C HIS A 523 -3.86 -20.77 14.85
N LEU A 524 -2.89 -21.26 15.66
CA LEU A 524 -2.98 -22.60 16.26
C LEU A 524 -4.19 -22.69 17.21
N ALA A 525 -4.38 -21.68 18.05
CA ALA A 525 -5.54 -21.60 18.96
C ALA A 525 -6.88 -21.51 18.21
N ALA A 526 -6.88 -20.94 17.00
CA ALA A 526 -8.02 -20.90 16.11
C ALA A 526 -8.32 -22.25 15.40
N GLY A 527 -7.52 -23.29 15.62
CA GLY A 527 -7.71 -24.61 15.00
C GLY A 527 -7.00 -24.81 13.67
N ALA A 528 -5.95 -24.03 13.39
CA ALA A 528 -5.15 -24.23 12.17
C ALA A 528 -4.41 -25.58 12.19
N LEU A 529 -4.39 -26.28 11.05
CA LEU A 529 -3.67 -27.54 10.85
C LEU A 529 -2.15 -27.37 10.71
N ALA A 530 -1.73 -26.23 10.20
CA ALA A 530 -0.31 -25.85 10.08
C ALA A 530 -0.21 -24.34 9.89
N VAL A 531 0.79 -23.75 10.51
CA VAL A 531 1.13 -22.32 10.37
C VAL A 531 2.49 -22.22 9.72
N ARG A 532 2.61 -21.32 8.71
CA ARG A 532 3.83 -21.11 7.95
C ARG A 532 4.21 -19.63 7.93
N THR A 533 5.49 -19.34 8.14
CA THR A 533 6.02 -17.99 7.98
C THR A 533 6.31 -17.68 6.51
N PHE A 534 6.36 -16.39 6.16
CA PHE A 534 6.71 -15.92 4.81
C PHE A 534 8.23 -15.84 4.55
N HIS A 535 9.06 -16.49 5.37
CA HIS A 535 10.49 -16.58 5.09
C HIS A 535 10.76 -17.39 3.82
N THR A 536 11.80 -17.04 3.06
CA THR A 536 12.20 -17.76 1.82
C THR A 536 12.41 -19.26 2.06
N ARG A 537 12.83 -19.63 3.27
CA ARG A 537 12.74 -21.00 3.82
C ARG A 537 11.67 -20.97 4.94
N PRO A 538 10.45 -21.42 4.67
CA PRO A 538 9.39 -21.34 5.67
C PRO A 538 9.74 -22.07 6.95
N ILE A 539 9.35 -21.48 8.07
CA ILE A 539 9.33 -22.15 9.36
C ILE A 539 7.87 -22.57 9.58
N VAL A 540 7.67 -23.83 9.89
CA VAL A 540 6.33 -24.44 10.04
C VAL A 540 6.14 -24.86 11.49
N ILE A 541 4.93 -24.65 12.01
CA ILE A 541 4.49 -25.20 13.28
C ILE A 541 3.08 -25.80 13.10
N GLU A 542 2.86 -26.94 13.71
CA GLU A 542 1.59 -27.69 13.70
C GLU A 542 1.02 -27.77 15.13
N PRO A 543 -0.24 -28.15 15.33
CA PRO A 543 -0.82 -28.37 16.65
C PRO A 543 0.05 -29.34 17.50
N GLY A 544 0.29 -28.98 18.76
CA GLY A 544 1.18 -29.72 19.65
C GLY A 544 2.68 -29.48 19.44
N GLY A 545 3.08 -28.71 18.40
CA GLY A 545 4.48 -28.38 18.16
C GLY A 545 5.08 -27.45 19.22
N ASP A 546 6.40 -27.52 19.39
CA ASP A 546 7.14 -26.69 20.35
C ASP A 546 7.18 -25.22 19.90
N THR A 547 6.36 -24.37 20.55
CA THR A 547 6.32 -22.94 20.29
C THR A 547 7.61 -22.22 20.66
N THR A 548 8.40 -22.76 21.60
CA THR A 548 9.70 -22.19 22.00
C THR A 548 10.74 -22.42 20.91
N ALA A 549 10.81 -23.63 20.38
CA ALA A 549 11.67 -23.97 19.25
C ALA A 549 11.28 -23.18 17.98
N PHE A 550 9.97 -23.02 17.71
CA PHE A 550 9.47 -22.18 16.62
C PHE A 550 9.93 -20.73 16.80
N ALA A 551 9.73 -20.13 17.97
CA ALA A 551 10.15 -18.77 18.27
C ALA A 551 11.67 -18.58 18.13
N ALA A 552 12.48 -19.56 18.57
CA ALA A 552 13.93 -19.54 18.42
C ALA A 552 14.33 -19.59 16.92
N ALA A 553 13.66 -20.43 16.12
CA ALA A 553 13.90 -20.52 14.69
C ALA A 553 13.54 -19.21 13.95
N VAL A 554 12.40 -18.57 14.28
CA VAL A 554 12.00 -17.28 13.71
C VAL A 554 13.01 -16.20 14.08
N ARG A 555 13.46 -16.15 15.36
CA ARG A 555 14.47 -15.19 15.82
C ARG A 555 15.81 -15.39 15.11
N SER A 556 16.27 -16.62 14.97
CA SER A 556 17.50 -16.95 14.25
C SER A 556 17.45 -16.57 12.77
N ARG A 557 16.27 -16.71 12.13
CA ARG A 557 16.07 -16.34 10.73
C ARG A 557 16.00 -14.83 10.55
N GLY A 558 15.41 -14.09 11.51
CA GLY A 558 15.24 -12.65 11.50
C GLY A 558 14.34 -12.15 10.36
N VAL A 559 14.33 -10.83 10.17
CA VAL A 559 13.44 -10.16 9.20
C VAL A 559 14.21 -9.25 8.22
N ALA A 560 15.43 -9.64 7.85
CA ALA A 560 16.22 -8.88 6.89
C ALA A 560 15.49 -8.77 5.53
N ALA A 561 15.79 -7.71 4.78
CA ALA A 561 15.14 -7.44 3.49
C ALA A 561 15.19 -8.65 2.55
N ASN A 562 14.04 -8.99 1.98
CA ASN A 562 13.85 -10.11 1.06
C ASN A 562 14.13 -11.52 1.64
N THR A 563 14.33 -11.66 2.97
CA THR A 563 14.35 -12.97 3.63
C THR A 563 12.98 -13.40 4.11
N VAL A 564 12.08 -12.45 4.34
CA VAL A 564 10.67 -12.64 4.71
C VAL A 564 9.80 -11.69 3.90
N GLY A 565 8.58 -12.09 3.55
CA GLY A 565 7.60 -11.21 2.92
C GLY A 565 7.19 -10.10 3.87
N MET A 566 7.34 -8.84 3.43
CA MET A 566 7.00 -7.64 4.20
C MET A 566 6.16 -6.71 3.35
N PHE A 567 5.09 -6.16 3.92
CA PHE A 567 4.12 -5.31 3.24
C PHE A 567 3.86 -4.03 4.04
N SER A 568 3.36 -2.99 3.39
CA SER A 568 2.82 -1.78 4.02
C SER A 568 1.74 -1.15 3.17
N ALA A 569 0.65 -0.71 3.82
CA ALA A 569 -0.40 0.14 3.24
C ALA A 569 -0.51 1.50 3.95
N HIS A 570 0.36 1.78 4.93
CA HIS A 570 0.28 2.91 5.83
C HIS A 570 1.57 3.75 5.80
N GLN A 571 1.75 4.54 4.74
CA GLN A 571 2.90 5.45 4.61
C GLN A 571 2.60 6.79 5.30
N MET A 572 3.51 7.27 6.19
CA MET A 572 3.29 8.50 6.97
C MET A 572 4.58 9.20 7.42
N GLY A 573 4.50 10.44 7.90
CA GLY A 573 5.55 11.13 8.66
C GLY A 573 6.56 11.96 7.86
N THR A 574 6.58 11.91 6.54
CA THR A 574 7.64 12.48 5.67
C THR A 574 7.64 14.01 5.53
N ALA A 575 6.60 14.68 6.01
CA ALA A 575 6.48 16.13 6.14
C ALA A 575 5.91 16.49 7.53
N GLY A 576 6.41 15.78 8.55
CA GLY A 576 5.88 15.77 9.91
C GLY A 576 5.68 17.14 10.53
N MET A 577 4.51 17.29 11.21
CA MET A 577 4.18 18.49 11.98
C MET A 577 4.85 18.48 13.35
N GLY A 578 5.03 19.67 13.93
CA GLY A 578 5.53 19.85 15.28
C GLY A 578 6.05 21.26 15.51
N SER A 579 6.30 21.62 16.78
CA SER A 579 6.81 22.96 17.15
C SER A 579 8.30 23.15 16.88
N GLY A 580 9.08 22.08 16.81
CA GLY A 580 10.53 22.11 16.63
C GLY A 580 11.00 22.44 15.21
N SER A 581 12.20 22.99 15.07
CA SER A 581 12.84 23.31 13.77
C SER A 581 13.14 22.08 12.91
N ALA A 582 13.11 20.88 13.49
CA ALA A 582 13.25 19.61 12.78
C ALA A 582 11.96 19.16 12.07
N SER A 583 10.81 19.82 12.30
CA SER A 583 9.56 19.56 11.62
C SER A 583 9.49 20.27 10.29
N VAL A 584 8.88 19.65 9.28
CA VAL A 584 8.61 20.26 7.96
C VAL A 584 7.47 21.26 8.04
N SER A 585 6.42 20.91 8.78
CA SER A 585 5.27 21.77 9.01
C SER A 585 5.12 22.13 10.49
N ASP A 586 4.48 23.25 10.73
CA ASP A 586 4.06 23.65 12.08
C ASP A 586 2.84 22.84 12.56
N PRO A 587 2.34 23.05 13.80
CA PRO A 587 1.16 22.33 14.31
C PRO A 587 -0.12 22.55 13.50
N ASP A 588 -0.21 23.63 12.73
CA ASP A 588 -1.37 23.96 11.87
C ASP A 588 -1.23 23.38 10.45
N GLY A 589 -0.12 22.67 10.19
CA GLY A 589 0.18 22.08 8.89
C GLY A 589 0.81 23.04 7.88
N ALA A 590 1.13 24.30 8.25
CA ALA A 590 1.81 25.23 7.36
C ALA A 590 3.29 24.83 7.19
N VAL A 591 3.77 24.76 5.95
CA VAL A 591 5.16 24.41 5.63
C VAL A 591 6.10 25.54 6.04
N ARG A 592 7.08 25.22 6.89
CA ARG A 592 8.03 26.20 7.40
C ARG A 592 8.82 26.86 6.29
N GLY A 593 9.00 28.17 6.39
CA GLY A 593 9.75 28.97 5.42
C GLY A 593 8.98 29.27 4.11
N THR A 594 7.71 28.85 4.00
CA THR A 594 6.91 29.12 2.79
C THR A 594 5.49 29.52 3.18
N ARG A 595 5.15 30.79 3.05
CA ARG A 595 3.81 31.29 3.35
C ARG A 595 2.80 30.82 2.30
N GLY A 596 1.60 30.39 2.74
CA GLY A 596 0.52 29.92 1.88
C GLY A 596 0.64 28.46 1.44
N LEU A 597 1.65 27.72 1.93
CA LEU A 597 1.84 26.30 1.64
C LEU A 597 1.50 25.44 2.86
N HIS A 598 0.60 24.47 2.71
CA HIS A 598 0.09 23.63 3.80
C HIS A 598 0.14 22.13 3.45
N VAL A 599 0.18 21.27 4.47
CA VAL A 599 0.12 19.81 4.34
C VAL A 599 -1.20 19.29 4.92
N ALA A 600 -1.90 18.44 4.16
CA ALA A 600 -3.18 17.87 4.55
C ALA A 600 -3.26 16.36 4.24
N ASP A 601 -2.22 15.60 4.54
CA ASP A 601 -2.20 14.13 4.37
C ASP A 601 -1.35 13.45 5.46
N ALA A 602 -1.19 12.13 5.38
CA ALA A 602 -0.44 11.35 6.36
C ALA A 602 1.05 11.74 6.47
N SER A 603 1.61 12.48 5.50
CA SER A 603 2.98 12.96 5.61
C SER A 603 3.18 13.92 6.79
N ALA A 604 2.10 14.60 7.22
CA ALA A 604 2.11 15.51 8.37
C ALA A 604 2.21 14.81 9.74
N PHE A 605 2.00 13.51 9.83
CA PHE A 605 2.06 12.80 11.11
C PHE A 605 3.44 12.95 11.77
N PRO A 606 3.50 13.20 13.09
CA PRO A 606 4.77 13.32 13.80
C PRO A 606 5.59 12.02 13.80
N ASN A 607 4.91 10.88 13.93
CA ASN A 607 5.48 9.53 13.83
C ASN A 607 4.39 8.50 13.46
N ALA A 608 4.68 7.21 13.63
CA ALA A 608 3.75 6.13 13.32
C ALA A 608 2.50 6.19 14.22
N SER A 609 1.32 6.14 13.59
CA SER A 609 0.02 6.26 14.28
C SER A 609 -0.36 5.02 15.09
N GLY A 610 0.24 3.86 14.84
CA GLY A 610 -0.13 2.59 15.48
C GLY A 610 -1.53 2.08 15.13
N VAL A 611 -2.29 2.81 14.28
CA VAL A 611 -3.59 2.41 13.74
C VAL A 611 -3.68 2.76 12.25
N ASN A 612 -4.71 2.24 11.57
CA ASN A 612 -5.04 2.59 10.19
C ASN A 612 -5.25 4.11 10.06
N PRO A 613 -4.52 4.81 9.18
CA PRO A 613 -4.36 6.26 9.29
C PRO A 613 -5.51 7.08 8.70
N MET A 614 -6.41 6.49 7.89
CA MET A 614 -7.38 7.23 7.07
C MET A 614 -8.21 8.24 7.88
N LEU A 615 -8.85 7.80 8.96
CA LEU A 615 -9.74 8.64 9.74
C LEU A 615 -8.98 9.81 10.40
N THR A 616 -7.78 9.54 10.93
CA THR A 616 -6.90 10.57 11.50
C THR A 616 -6.43 11.58 10.45
N VAL A 617 -6.09 11.12 9.23
CA VAL A 617 -5.75 12.01 8.11
C VAL A 617 -6.90 12.96 7.80
N MET A 618 -8.13 12.46 7.72
CA MET A 618 -9.31 13.27 7.41
C MET A 618 -9.61 14.29 8.52
N ALA A 619 -9.54 13.86 9.79
CA ALA A 619 -9.77 14.74 10.93
C ALA A 619 -8.72 15.86 11.03
N LEU A 620 -7.43 15.55 10.87
CA LEU A 620 -6.35 16.54 10.86
C LEU A 620 -6.45 17.48 9.64
N ALA A 621 -6.77 16.95 8.47
CA ALA A 621 -6.96 17.78 7.28
C ALA A 621 -8.10 18.78 7.47
N ARG A 622 -9.22 18.37 8.11
CA ARG A 622 -10.33 19.25 8.45
C ARG A 622 -9.91 20.35 9.43
N ARG A 623 -9.20 19.98 10.49
CA ARG A 623 -8.65 20.94 11.47
C ARG A 623 -7.74 21.96 10.80
N ASN A 624 -6.73 21.47 10.08
CA ASN A 624 -5.72 22.31 9.46
C ASN A 624 -6.31 23.23 8.37
N ALA A 625 -7.23 22.70 7.54
CA ALA A 625 -7.91 23.52 6.53
C ALA A 625 -8.72 24.65 7.18
N ARG A 626 -9.47 24.39 8.26
CA ARG A 626 -10.21 25.43 8.98
C ARG A 626 -9.30 26.47 9.63
N ARG A 627 -8.17 26.05 10.21
CA ARG A 627 -7.17 26.98 10.77
C ARG A 627 -6.55 27.81 9.65
N MET A 628 -6.16 27.22 8.52
CA MET A 628 -5.64 27.91 7.34
C MET A 628 -6.61 28.98 6.81
N LEU A 629 -7.93 28.74 6.86
CA LEU A 629 -8.95 29.64 6.31
C LEU A 629 -9.32 30.80 7.24
N ARG A 630 -9.00 30.72 8.53
CA ARG A 630 -9.24 31.78 9.53
C ARG A 630 -8.21 32.94 9.44
N VAL A 631 -7.08 32.72 8.76
CA VAL A 631 -5.97 33.68 8.66
C VAL A 631 -6.08 34.56 7.41
#